data_ce7fb28e196a0d87a8e52a004d0dc3e1
#
_entry.id   ce7fb28e196a0d87a8e52a004d0dc3e1
#
_cell.length_a   1.000
_cell.length_b   1.000
_cell.length_c   1.000
_cell.angle_alpha   90.00
_cell.angle_beta   90.00
_cell.angle_gamma   90.00
#
_symmetry.space_group_name_H-M   'P 1'
#
loop_
_entity.id
_entity.type
_entity.pdbx_description
1 polymer ?
#
loop_
_entity_poly.entity_id
_entity_poly.type
_entity_poly.pdbx_seq_one_letter_code
_entity_poly.pdbx_strand_id
1 'polypeptide(L)'
;IAFVLALLGRGGLRVVAVVFSVMALIVPVAATATTAWITDRAGGRINVVSAAAVSSMSDHPDETVRYGSGPDETAQIYRAHNHNAPVLVDIHGGGWSTDATMPATLRWFSDHGWLVIRPSYTLATQGHPTWNTAPKQVACAWAWSLSHVKELGGDPSQVSIMGDSAGGGMAINLAYGAASGKLKSSCGSIRAPKSVLALYPTVDVGTVESVTTLSAGNAAKMYIGGTPKQFPDRYRAVNSSTWITPQAPPTMVIQGNHDTFVPPSSVRKFVNRARQAGVRVDHVQLPMLNHAFDSQARNSLGFQVVTSLGQRFLTDH
;
A
#
# COMPACT_ATOMS: atom_id res chain seq x y z
N ILE A 1 1.23 -15.56 -34.48
CA ILE A 1 1.70 -16.88 -33.95
C ILE A 1 1.29 -17.98 -34.92
N ALA A 2 0.02 -18.15 -35.29
CA ALA A 2 -0.47 -19.20 -36.20
C ALA A 2 0.26 -19.19 -37.57
N PHE A 3 0.54 -18.03 -38.13
CA PHE A 3 1.26 -17.86 -39.40
C PHE A 3 2.72 -18.32 -39.32
N VAL A 4 3.40 -18.05 -38.22
CA VAL A 4 4.80 -18.48 -37.96
C VAL A 4 4.85 -19.99 -37.78
N LEU A 5 3.87 -20.58 -37.10
CA LEU A 5 3.76 -22.03 -36.91
C LEU A 5 3.48 -22.79 -38.22
N ALA A 6 2.78 -22.18 -39.16
CA ALA A 6 2.51 -22.76 -40.48
C ALA A 6 3.73 -22.83 -41.39
N LEU A 7 4.75 -21.99 -41.16
CA LEU A 7 6.02 -21.97 -41.91
C LEU A 7 7.06 -22.99 -41.40
N LEU A 8 6.84 -23.55 -40.19
CA LEU A 8 7.74 -24.49 -39.58
C LEU A 8 7.30 -25.94 -39.90
N GLY A 9 8.15 -26.69 -40.55
CA GLY A 9 7.94 -28.14 -40.72
C GLY A 9 7.82 -28.85 -39.36
N ARG A 10 7.39 -30.12 -39.34
CA ARG A 10 7.17 -30.93 -38.12
C ARG A 10 8.34 -30.88 -37.11
N GLY A 11 9.59 -30.81 -37.59
CA GLY A 11 10.77 -30.65 -36.74
C GLY A 11 10.86 -29.24 -36.06
N GLY A 12 10.60 -28.19 -36.83
CA GLY A 12 10.58 -26.82 -36.31
C GLY A 12 9.48 -26.58 -35.26
N LEU A 13 8.28 -27.15 -35.44
CA LEU A 13 7.19 -27.10 -34.46
C LEU A 13 7.57 -27.76 -33.13
N ARG A 14 8.31 -28.88 -33.17
CA ARG A 14 8.81 -29.55 -31.95
C ARG A 14 9.82 -28.69 -31.20
N VAL A 15 10.77 -28.08 -31.92
CA VAL A 15 11.76 -27.16 -31.31
C VAL A 15 11.08 -25.98 -30.67
N VAL A 16 10.13 -25.34 -31.36
CA VAL A 16 9.36 -24.21 -30.81
C VAL A 16 8.59 -24.64 -29.54
N ALA A 17 7.92 -25.79 -29.58
CA ALA A 17 7.17 -26.30 -28.42
C ALA A 17 8.10 -26.58 -27.22
N VAL A 18 9.29 -27.15 -27.45
CA VAL A 18 10.28 -27.40 -26.40
C VAL A 18 10.78 -26.05 -25.82
N VAL A 19 11.14 -25.07 -26.66
CA VAL A 19 11.58 -23.76 -26.21
C VAL A 19 10.51 -23.05 -25.37
N PHE A 20 9.24 -23.03 -25.82
CA PHE A 20 8.15 -22.48 -25.05
C PHE A 20 7.92 -23.20 -23.72
N SER A 21 8.00 -24.54 -23.69
CA SER A 21 7.87 -25.32 -22.46
C SER A 21 9.00 -25.03 -21.47
N VAL A 22 10.23 -24.95 -21.96
CA VAL A 22 11.41 -24.60 -21.14
C VAL A 22 11.28 -23.17 -20.59
N MET A 23 10.89 -22.21 -21.43
CA MET A 23 10.68 -20.83 -20.99
C MET A 23 9.54 -20.71 -19.98
N ALA A 24 8.45 -21.47 -20.17
CA ALA A 24 7.32 -21.51 -19.24
C ALA A 24 7.71 -22.05 -17.85
N LEU A 25 8.77 -22.82 -17.74
CA LEU A 25 9.34 -23.29 -16.47
C LEU A 25 10.39 -22.31 -15.91
N ILE A 26 11.31 -21.86 -16.75
CA ILE A 26 12.43 -21.01 -16.32
C ILE A 26 11.95 -19.65 -15.81
N VAL A 27 11.02 -19.01 -16.51
CA VAL A 27 10.58 -17.64 -16.17
C VAL A 27 9.93 -17.57 -14.78
N PRO A 28 8.95 -18.42 -14.41
CA PRO A 28 8.37 -18.42 -13.06
C PRO A 28 9.39 -18.77 -11.98
N VAL A 29 10.29 -19.72 -12.24
CA VAL A 29 11.34 -20.11 -11.28
C VAL A 29 12.31 -18.95 -11.05
N ALA A 30 12.77 -18.30 -12.11
CA ALA A 30 13.65 -17.12 -11.99
C ALA A 30 12.96 -15.96 -11.28
N ALA A 31 11.69 -15.69 -11.59
CA ALA A 31 10.90 -14.65 -10.93
C ALA A 31 10.75 -14.93 -9.43
N THR A 32 10.42 -16.16 -9.07
CA THR A 32 10.29 -16.61 -7.67
C THR A 32 11.62 -16.49 -6.94
N ALA A 33 12.71 -17.01 -7.50
CA ALA A 33 14.04 -16.96 -6.92
C ALA A 33 14.51 -15.51 -6.72
N THR A 34 14.29 -14.65 -7.71
CA THR A 34 14.66 -13.24 -7.64
C THR A 34 13.85 -12.52 -6.56
N THR A 35 12.55 -12.76 -6.48
CA THR A 35 11.68 -12.19 -5.43
C THR A 35 12.13 -12.65 -4.04
N ALA A 36 12.39 -13.94 -3.86
CA ALA A 36 12.88 -14.49 -2.60
C ALA A 36 14.24 -13.90 -2.20
N TRP A 37 15.17 -13.79 -3.15
CA TRP A 37 16.50 -13.21 -2.90
C TRP A 37 16.44 -11.71 -2.51
N ILE A 38 15.61 -10.91 -3.19
CA ILE A 38 15.43 -9.48 -2.85
C ILE A 38 14.79 -9.36 -1.46
N THR A 39 13.79 -10.19 -1.16
CA THR A 39 13.12 -10.18 0.13
C THR A 39 14.09 -10.55 1.25
N ASP A 40 14.90 -11.59 1.07
CA ASP A 40 15.93 -12.01 2.03
C ASP A 40 16.98 -10.90 2.26
N ARG A 41 17.48 -10.27 1.19
CA ARG A 41 18.40 -9.12 1.30
C ARG A 41 17.80 -7.91 2.00
N ALA A 42 16.51 -7.70 1.85
CA ALA A 42 15.77 -6.68 2.59
C ALA A 42 15.41 -7.12 4.02
N GLY A 43 15.78 -8.35 4.39
CA GLY A 43 15.66 -8.96 5.69
C GLY A 43 14.33 -9.64 5.99
N GLY A 44 13.49 -9.84 4.99
CA GLY A 44 12.30 -10.68 5.07
C GLY A 44 12.63 -12.15 4.77
N ARG A 45 11.59 -12.99 4.81
CA ARG A 45 11.68 -14.41 4.47
C ARG A 45 10.47 -14.84 3.67
N ILE A 46 10.70 -15.66 2.66
CA ILE A 46 9.64 -16.30 1.87
C ILE A 46 9.77 -17.81 2.02
N ASN A 47 8.65 -18.47 2.31
CA ASN A 47 8.53 -19.91 2.22
C ASN A 47 7.88 -20.29 0.87
N VAL A 48 8.69 -20.68 -0.11
CA VAL A 48 8.22 -21.00 -1.44
C VAL A 48 7.29 -22.24 -1.44
N VAL A 49 7.49 -23.17 -0.51
CA VAL A 49 6.65 -24.36 -0.39
C VAL A 49 5.24 -23.97 0.08
N SER A 50 5.15 -23.09 1.08
CA SER A 50 3.84 -22.60 1.55
C SER A 50 3.11 -21.74 0.52
N ALA A 51 3.84 -21.14 -0.44
CA ALA A 51 3.25 -20.40 -1.55
C ALA A 51 2.41 -21.28 -2.51
N ALA A 52 2.57 -22.61 -2.44
CA ALA A 52 1.70 -23.55 -3.16
C ALA A 52 0.35 -23.78 -2.45
N ALA A 53 0.24 -23.44 -1.16
CA ALA A 53 -0.97 -23.55 -0.33
C ALA A 53 -1.70 -22.21 -0.21
N VAL A 54 -2.05 -21.60 -1.33
CA VAL A 54 -2.80 -20.34 -1.37
C VAL A 54 -4.23 -20.52 -0.89
N SER A 55 -4.78 -19.50 -0.23
CA SER A 55 -6.17 -19.48 0.22
C SER A 55 -6.80 -18.11 -0.02
N SER A 56 -8.09 -17.97 0.31
CA SER A 56 -8.84 -16.72 0.16
C SER A 56 -8.19 -15.58 0.94
N MET A 57 -8.32 -14.36 0.40
CA MET A 57 -8.01 -13.12 1.11
C MET A 57 -9.15 -12.66 2.03
N SER A 58 -10.29 -13.35 2.03
CA SER A 58 -11.41 -13.03 2.91
C SER A 58 -11.06 -13.29 4.37
N ASP A 59 -11.44 -12.36 5.21
CA ASP A 59 -11.40 -12.44 6.67
C ASP A 59 -12.37 -11.40 7.24
N HIS A 60 -12.59 -11.39 8.55
CA HIS A 60 -13.52 -10.49 9.21
C HIS A 60 -12.85 -9.75 10.35
N PRO A 61 -13.15 -8.46 10.56
CA PRO A 61 -12.73 -7.75 11.76
C PRO A 61 -13.41 -8.34 13.00
N ASP A 62 -12.81 -8.15 14.16
CA ASP A 62 -13.41 -8.56 15.43
C ASP A 62 -14.55 -7.63 15.84
N GLU A 63 -14.46 -6.36 15.43
CA GLU A 63 -15.53 -5.37 15.60
C GLU A 63 -15.42 -4.25 14.57
N THR A 64 -16.51 -3.48 14.41
CA THR A 64 -16.52 -2.23 13.66
C THR A 64 -17.07 -1.14 14.56
N VAL A 65 -16.32 -0.05 14.68
CA VAL A 65 -16.65 1.10 15.53
C VAL A 65 -16.79 2.36 14.69
N ARG A 66 -17.34 3.42 15.27
CA ARG A 66 -17.40 4.73 14.62
C ARG A 66 -16.29 5.63 15.18
N TYR A 67 -15.52 6.25 14.30
CA TYR A 67 -14.54 7.27 14.70
C TYR A 67 -15.05 8.71 14.50
N GLY A 68 -16.22 8.87 13.86
CA GLY A 68 -16.86 10.15 13.63
C GLY A 68 -18.35 10.02 13.40
N SER A 69 -19.02 11.12 13.04
CA SER A 69 -20.49 11.19 12.85
C SER A 69 -20.94 10.90 11.42
N GLY A 70 -20.04 10.98 10.45
CA GLY A 70 -20.32 10.74 9.03
C GLY A 70 -20.63 9.26 8.74
N PRO A 71 -21.41 8.94 7.70
CA PRO A 71 -21.78 7.55 7.38
C PRO A 71 -20.56 6.66 7.13
N ASP A 72 -19.52 7.19 6.51
CA ASP A 72 -18.29 6.47 6.14
C ASP A 72 -17.21 6.52 7.23
N GLU A 73 -17.48 7.18 8.37
CA GLU A 73 -16.52 7.38 9.45
C GLU A 73 -16.56 6.22 10.44
N THR A 74 -16.22 5.03 9.95
CA THR A 74 -16.13 3.78 10.72
C THR A 74 -14.71 3.23 10.67
N ALA A 75 -14.35 2.40 11.65
CA ALA A 75 -13.08 1.69 11.68
C ALA A 75 -13.30 0.22 12.03
N GLN A 76 -12.68 -0.65 11.27
CA GLN A 76 -12.58 -2.08 11.55
C GLN A 76 -11.41 -2.31 12.49
N ILE A 77 -11.62 -3.14 13.51
CA ILE A 77 -10.63 -3.47 14.52
C ILE A 77 -10.31 -4.96 14.42
N TYR A 78 -9.02 -5.28 14.31
CA TYR A 78 -8.48 -6.64 14.40
C TYR A 78 -7.62 -6.67 15.66
N ARG A 79 -8.08 -7.42 16.68
CA ARG A 79 -7.46 -7.40 17.99
C ARG A 79 -6.23 -8.31 18.05
N ALA A 80 -5.17 -7.82 18.66
CA ALA A 80 -4.05 -8.67 19.03
C ALA A 80 -4.44 -9.62 20.18
N HIS A 81 -3.77 -10.75 20.25
CA HIS A 81 -3.95 -11.68 21.36
C HIS A 81 -3.30 -11.19 22.67
N ASN A 82 -2.33 -10.27 22.56
CA ASN A 82 -1.57 -9.74 23.68
C ASN A 82 -2.10 -8.38 24.12
N HIS A 83 -2.08 -8.10 25.41
CA HIS A 83 -2.30 -6.74 25.94
C HIS A 83 -1.08 -5.85 25.64
N ASN A 84 -1.33 -4.53 25.53
CA ASN A 84 -0.32 -3.53 25.23
C ASN A 84 0.43 -3.80 23.91
N ALA A 85 -0.33 -4.25 22.91
CA ALA A 85 0.19 -4.60 21.59
C ALA A 85 0.66 -3.37 20.82
N PRO A 86 1.71 -3.44 19.98
CA PRO A 86 1.98 -2.41 18.99
C PRO A 86 0.79 -2.25 18.05
N VAL A 87 0.62 -1.03 17.52
CA VAL A 87 -0.58 -0.66 16.76
C VAL A 87 -0.24 -0.32 15.33
N LEU A 88 -1.00 -0.88 14.41
CA LEU A 88 -0.92 -0.62 12.98
C LEU A 88 -2.23 -0.01 12.50
N VAL A 89 -2.20 1.27 12.09
CA VAL A 89 -3.35 1.90 11.43
C VAL A 89 -3.20 1.71 9.93
N ASP A 90 -4.17 1.06 9.29
CA ASP A 90 -4.14 0.75 7.86
C ASP A 90 -5.08 1.65 7.06
N ILE A 91 -4.55 2.35 6.06
CA ILE A 91 -5.32 3.19 5.15
C ILE A 91 -5.46 2.46 3.81
N HIS A 92 -6.69 2.03 3.52
CA HIS A 92 -6.97 1.20 2.37
C HIS A 92 -6.77 1.90 1.02
N GLY A 93 -6.43 1.12 0.01
CA GLY A 93 -6.39 1.52 -1.39
C GLY A 93 -7.75 1.56 -2.08
N GLY A 94 -7.75 1.33 -3.41
CA GLY A 94 -8.97 1.31 -4.23
C GLY A 94 -9.18 2.58 -5.06
N GLY A 95 -8.10 3.32 -5.36
CA GLY A 95 -8.15 4.50 -6.22
C GLY A 95 -9.11 5.59 -5.73
N TRP A 96 -9.28 5.71 -4.41
CA TRP A 96 -10.20 6.63 -3.73
C TRP A 96 -11.68 6.45 -4.07
N SER A 97 -12.05 5.48 -4.90
CA SER A 97 -13.41 5.27 -5.41
C SER A 97 -14.00 3.90 -5.07
N THR A 98 -13.19 3.01 -4.54
CA THR A 98 -13.60 1.72 -4.01
C THR A 98 -12.85 1.41 -2.71
N ASP A 99 -13.42 0.53 -1.92
CA ASP A 99 -12.75 -0.04 -0.76
C ASP A 99 -12.04 -1.34 -1.20
N ALA A 100 -10.74 -1.26 -1.42
CA ALA A 100 -9.91 -2.41 -1.77
C ALA A 100 -9.24 -2.97 -0.51
N THR A 101 -10.05 -3.49 0.40
CA THR A 101 -9.55 -4.09 1.64
C THR A 101 -8.80 -5.39 1.40
N MET A 102 -7.75 -5.61 2.17
CA MET A 102 -6.99 -6.86 2.23
C MET A 102 -7.13 -7.54 3.60
N PRO A 103 -8.32 -8.08 3.95
CA PRO A 103 -8.61 -8.53 5.31
C PRO A 103 -7.64 -9.59 5.82
N ALA A 104 -7.20 -10.52 4.96
CA ALA A 104 -6.24 -11.56 5.35
C ALA A 104 -4.87 -10.99 5.74
N THR A 105 -4.43 -9.88 5.13
CA THR A 105 -3.19 -9.18 5.51
C THR A 105 -3.36 -8.53 6.89
N LEU A 106 -4.50 -7.88 7.13
CA LEU A 106 -4.80 -7.26 8.43
C LEU A 106 -4.90 -8.31 9.54
N ARG A 107 -5.61 -9.41 9.28
CA ARG A 107 -5.70 -10.54 10.20
C ARG A 107 -4.33 -11.16 10.46
N TRP A 108 -3.49 -11.29 9.43
CA TRP A 108 -2.14 -11.80 9.60
C TRP A 108 -1.33 -10.95 10.60
N PHE A 109 -1.36 -9.62 10.48
CA PHE A 109 -0.70 -8.73 11.43
C PHE A 109 -1.29 -8.88 12.84
N SER A 110 -2.60 -9.01 12.97
CA SER A 110 -3.26 -9.20 14.26
C SER A 110 -2.86 -10.53 14.93
N ASP A 111 -2.82 -11.62 14.16
CA ASP A 111 -2.35 -12.93 14.61
C ASP A 111 -0.86 -12.92 15.01
N HIS A 112 -0.09 -11.94 14.49
CA HIS A 112 1.34 -11.74 14.79
C HIS A 112 1.60 -10.61 15.81
N GLY A 113 0.58 -10.28 16.60
CA GLY A 113 0.72 -9.47 17.78
C GLY A 113 0.46 -7.97 17.60
N TRP A 114 -0.12 -7.53 16.49
CA TRP A 114 -0.48 -6.13 16.26
C TRP A 114 -1.96 -5.88 16.51
N LEU A 115 -2.28 -4.81 17.24
CA LEU A 115 -3.63 -4.25 17.16
C LEU A 115 -3.75 -3.51 15.82
N VAL A 116 -4.65 -3.97 14.93
CA VAL A 116 -4.85 -3.32 13.64
C VAL A 116 -6.13 -2.51 13.65
N ILE A 117 -6.04 -1.26 13.25
CA ILE A 117 -7.17 -0.32 13.12
C ILE A 117 -7.25 0.10 11.65
N ARG A 118 -8.35 -0.22 10.98
CA ARG A 118 -8.55 0.11 9.59
C ARG A 118 -9.76 1.05 9.43
N PRO A 119 -9.54 2.37 9.37
CA PRO A 119 -10.61 3.32 9.10
C PRO A 119 -11.07 3.29 7.65
N SER A 120 -12.34 3.51 7.45
CA SER A 120 -12.93 3.87 6.16
C SER A 120 -12.87 5.39 5.96
N TYR A 121 -13.06 5.84 4.75
CA TYR A 121 -13.20 7.25 4.38
C TYR A 121 -14.14 7.38 3.18
N THR A 122 -14.74 8.56 2.98
CA THR A 122 -15.68 8.81 1.88
C THR A 122 -15.01 8.63 0.53
N LEU A 123 -15.59 7.75 -0.27
CA LEU A 123 -15.11 7.42 -1.61
C LEU A 123 -15.59 8.46 -2.63
N ALA A 124 -14.72 8.77 -3.59
CA ALA A 124 -15.05 9.65 -4.69
C ALA A 124 -16.01 8.96 -5.66
N THR A 125 -17.01 9.68 -6.12
CA THR A 125 -17.91 9.26 -7.18
C THR A 125 -17.98 10.33 -8.28
N GLN A 126 -18.62 10.02 -9.40
CA GLN A 126 -18.80 10.97 -10.48
C GLN A 126 -19.48 12.26 -9.98
N GLY A 127 -18.82 13.40 -10.16
CA GLY A 127 -19.30 14.70 -9.68
C GLY A 127 -19.08 14.99 -8.19
N HIS A 128 -18.58 14.04 -7.41
CA HIS A 128 -18.33 14.18 -5.97
C HIS A 128 -16.87 13.87 -5.62
N PRO A 129 -15.92 14.78 -5.90
CA PRO A 129 -14.51 14.60 -5.60
C PRO A 129 -14.25 14.65 -4.09
N THR A 130 -13.29 13.85 -3.60
CA THR A 130 -12.99 13.75 -2.16
C THR A 130 -11.55 14.11 -1.80
N TRP A 131 -10.81 14.79 -2.68
CA TRP A 131 -9.42 15.20 -2.48
C TRP A 131 -9.18 16.02 -1.20
N ASN A 132 -10.18 16.73 -0.71
CA ASN A 132 -10.14 17.54 0.51
C ASN A 132 -10.96 16.94 1.67
N THR A 133 -11.77 15.93 1.43
CA THR A 133 -12.59 15.25 2.44
C THR A 133 -11.90 13.99 2.97
N ALA A 134 -11.50 13.06 2.09
CA ALA A 134 -10.85 11.83 2.49
C ALA A 134 -9.56 12.05 3.32
N PRO A 135 -8.63 12.96 2.96
CA PRO A 135 -7.46 13.22 3.81
C PRO A 135 -7.81 13.80 5.18
N LYS A 136 -8.88 14.58 5.31
CA LYS A 136 -9.34 15.10 6.61
C LYS A 136 -9.93 13.99 7.46
N GLN A 137 -10.70 13.09 6.87
CA GLN A 137 -11.25 11.92 7.56
C GLN A 137 -10.13 10.98 8.01
N VAL A 138 -9.11 10.74 7.19
CA VAL A 138 -7.91 9.98 7.57
C VAL A 138 -7.20 10.65 8.76
N ALA A 139 -7.07 11.98 8.78
CA ALA A 139 -6.49 12.70 9.92
C ALA A 139 -7.39 12.62 11.18
N CYS A 140 -8.72 12.61 11.03
CA CYS A 140 -9.65 12.40 12.14
C CYS A 140 -9.58 10.97 12.67
N ALA A 141 -9.54 9.98 11.79
CA ALA A 141 -9.39 8.58 12.16
C ALA A 141 -8.05 8.32 12.90
N TRP A 142 -6.99 8.97 12.45
CA TRP A 142 -5.69 8.92 13.13
C TRP A 142 -5.76 9.52 14.53
N ALA A 143 -6.36 10.71 14.68
CA ALA A 143 -6.56 11.35 16.01
C ALA A 143 -7.39 10.47 16.93
N TRP A 144 -8.47 9.89 16.41
CA TRP A 144 -9.33 8.95 17.13
C TRP A 144 -8.54 7.71 17.55
N SER A 145 -7.79 7.10 16.62
CA SER A 145 -6.96 5.94 16.94
C SER A 145 -5.99 6.23 18.08
N LEU A 146 -5.27 7.36 18.03
CA LEU A 146 -4.33 7.74 19.08
C LEU A 146 -5.00 7.90 20.45
N SER A 147 -6.25 8.37 20.51
CA SER A 147 -6.98 8.56 21.75
C SER A 147 -7.58 7.28 22.34
N HIS A 148 -7.87 6.27 21.47
CA HIS A 148 -8.53 5.01 21.88
C HIS A 148 -7.58 3.80 21.90
N VAL A 149 -6.31 3.96 21.50
CA VAL A 149 -5.32 2.86 21.45
C VAL A 149 -5.31 2.05 22.75
N LYS A 150 -5.25 2.74 23.90
CA LYS A 150 -5.16 2.09 25.21
C LYS A 150 -6.41 1.30 25.55
N GLU A 151 -7.58 1.84 25.26
CA GLU A 151 -8.88 1.19 25.45
C GLU A 151 -9.01 -0.07 24.57
N LEU A 152 -8.48 0.00 23.34
CA LEU A 152 -8.47 -1.12 22.41
C LEU A 152 -7.41 -2.18 22.73
N GLY A 153 -6.58 -1.98 23.77
CA GLY A 153 -5.55 -2.93 24.20
C GLY A 153 -4.18 -2.71 23.56
N GLY A 154 -3.97 -1.59 22.87
CA GLY A 154 -2.70 -1.23 22.23
C GLY A 154 -1.78 -0.37 23.10
N ASP A 155 -0.51 -0.30 22.69
CA ASP A 155 0.50 0.59 23.26
C ASP A 155 0.48 1.96 22.59
N PRO A 156 0.08 3.05 23.28
CA PRO A 156 0.07 4.37 22.70
C PRO A 156 1.45 4.86 22.21
N SER A 157 2.54 4.30 22.73
CA SER A 157 3.90 4.68 22.29
C SER A 157 4.33 4.00 21.00
N GLN A 158 3.63 2.93 20.58
CA GLN A 158 3.99 2.04 19.46
C GLN A 158 2.93 2.07 18.36
N VAL A 159 2.64 3.26 17.81
CA VAL A 159 1.61 3.41 16.76
C VAL A 159 2.29 3.74 15.44
N SER A 160 2.16 2.83 14.50
CA SER A 160 2.65 2.94 13.12
C SER A 160 1.49 3.03 12.12
N ILE A 161 1.78 3.43 10.89
CA ILE A 161 0.77 3.52 9.83
C ILE A 161 1.18 2.69 8.63
N MET A 162 0.22 2.03 8.03
CA MET A 162 0.34 1.33 6.76
C MET A 162 -0.66 1.90 5.75
N GLY A 163 -0.42 1.67 4.48
CA GLY A 163 -1.42 1.88 3.45
C GLY A 163 -0.93 1.40 2.09
N ASP A 164 -1.88 1.04 1.25
CA ASP A 164 -1.62 0.54 -0.09
C ASP A 164 -2.16 1.51 -1.15
N SER A 165 -1.49 1.60 -2.31
CA SER A 165 -1.97 2.36 -3.47
C SER A 165 -2.38 3.81 -3.12
N ALA A 166 -3.65 4.16 -3.29
CA ALA A 166 -4.24 5.43 -2.88
C ALA A 166 -4.06 5.70 -1.38
N GLY A 167 -4.32 4.68 -0.54
CA GLY A 167 -4.12 4.72 0.90
C GLY A 167 -2.65 4.90 1.28
N GLY A 168 -1.73 4.27 0.55
CA GLY A 168 -0.28 4.44 0.75
C GLY A 168 0.18 5.88 0.58
N GLY A 169 -0.35 6.58 -0.43
CA GLY A 169 -0.11 8.02 -0.61
C GLY A 169 -0.67 8.87 0.54
N MET A 170 -1.91 8.56 0.98
CA MET A 170 -2.54 9.25 2.11
C MET A 170 -1.83 8.98 3.45
N ALA A 171 -1.36 7.75 3.68
CA ALA A 171 -0.58 7.38 4.87
C ALA A 171 0.74 8.17 4.94
N ILE A 172 1.48 8.28 3.83
CA ILE A 172 2.68 9.12 3.74
C ILE A 172 2.34 10.59 4.00
N ASN A 173 1.28 11.13 3.37
CA ASN A 173 0.88 12.53 3.52
C ASN A 173 0.51 12.85 4.98
N LEU A 174 -0.24 11.97 5.64
CA LEU A 174 -0.57 12.11 7.05
C LEU A 174 0.70 12.09 7.91
N ALA A 175 1.54 11.08 7.75
CA ALA A 175 2.72 10.88 8.58
C ALA A 175 3.71 12.06 8.47
N TYR A 176 4.01 12.48 7.25
CA TYR A 176 4.96 13.57 6.98
C TYR A 176 4.37 14.93 7.34
N GLY A 177 3.07 15.12 7.09
CA GLY A 177 2.35 16.33 7.48
C GLY A 177 2.26 16.50 8.99
N ALA A 178 2.01 15.42 9.73
CA ALA A 178 2.03 15.42 11.19
C ALA A 178 3.43 15.69 11.73
N ALA A 179 4.47 15.07 11.17
CA ALA A 179 5.86 15.28 11.57
C ALA A 179 6.33 16.74 11.35
N SER A 180 5.87 17.38 10.28
CA SER A 180 6.19 18.80 10.01
C SER A 180 5.38 19.77 10.85
N GLY A 181 4.37 19.32 11.60
CA GLY A 181 3.41 20.16 12.31
C GLY A 181 2.46 20.98 11.41
N LYS A 182 2.52 20.78 10.09
CA LYS A 182 1.66 21.48 9.11
C LYS A 182 0.27 20.88 9.03
N LEU A 183 0.15 19.55 9.17
CA LEU A 183 -1.14 18.87 9.18
C LEU A 183 -1.80 19.04 10.56
N LYS A 184 -3.06 19.41 10.55
CA LYS A 184 -3.91 19.49 11.74
C LYS A 184 -5.15 18.62 11.54
N SER A 185 -5.70 18.13 12.64
CA SER A 185 -6.99 17.45 12.65
C SER A 185 -8.00 18.29 13.43
N SER A 186 -9.24 18.36 12.95
CA SER A 186 -10.36 18.96 13.68
C SER A 186 -10.92 18.03 14.76
N CYS A 187 -10.50 16.76 14.79
CA CYS A 187 -11.03 15.73 15.66
C CYS A 187 -10.14 15.44 16.88
N GLY A 188 -9.05 16.18 17.05
CA GLY A 188 -8.13 16.02 18.17
C GLY A 188 -6.67 16.20 17.78
N SER A 189 -5.79 16.10 18.76
CA SER A 189 -4.35 16.23 18.57
C SER A 189 -3.81 15.05 17.77
N ILE A 190 -2.90 15.33 16.83
CA ILE A 190 -2.18 14.32 16.07
C ILE A 190 -0.68 14.46 16.29
N ARG A 191 0.01 13.34 16.25
CA ARG A 191 1.46 13.23 16.20
C ARG A 191 1.87 12.31 15.07
N ALA A 192 3.13 12.38 14.67
CA ALA A 192 3.66 11.47 13.67
C ALA A 192 3.60 10.01 14.16
N PRO A 193 3.37 9.03 13.25
CA PRO A 193 3.55 7.62 13.58
C PRO A 193 5.02 7.30 13.84
N LYS A 194 5.29 6.15 14.45
CA LYS A 194 6.65 5.65 14.64
C LYS A 194 7.32 5.31 13.31
N SER A 195 6.56 4.71 12.41
CA SER A 195 7.03 4.31 11.08
C SER A 195 5.88 4.26 10.07
N VAL A 196 6.22 4.23 8.77
CA VAL A 196 5.28 4.16 7.65
C VAL A 196 5.62 2.95 6.79
N LEU A 197 4.66 2.05 6.59
CA LEU A 197 4.74 0.97 5.60
C LEU A 197 3.84 1.33 4.41
N ALA A 198 4.43 1.66 3.27
CA ALA A 198 3.70 2.08 2.09
C ALA A 198 3.86 1.07 0.94
N LEU A 199 2.74 0.48 0.53
CA LEU A 199 2.70 -0.54 -0.50
C LEU A 199 2.29 0.13 -1.82
N TYR A 200 3.16 0.06 -2.84
CA TYR A 200 2.96 0.66 -4.17
C TYR A 200 2.20 2.00 -4.12
N PRO A 201 2.69 2.97 -3.29
CA PRO A 201 1.92 4.15 -2.91
C PRO A 201 1.72 5.13 -4.06
N THR A 202 0.53 5.70 -4.18
CA THR A 202 0.25 6.82 -5.10
C THR A 202 0.80 8.12 -4.51
N VAL A 203 2.10 8.34 -4.69
CA VAL A 203 2.81 9.53 -4.17
C VAL A 203 2.61 10.78 -5.03
N ASP A 204 2.18 10.60 -6.28
CA ASP A 204 1.91 11.68 -7.24
C ASP A 204 0.67 11.34 -8.07
N VAL A 205 -0.47 11.90 -7.68
CA VAL A 205 -1.76 11.67 -8.34
C VAL A 205 -1.75 12.17 -9.79
N GLY A 206 -0.97 13.21 -10.10
CA GLY A 206 -0.83 13.73 -11.47
C GLY A 206 -0.15 12.73 -12.42
N THR A 207 0.80 11.96 -11.91
CA THR A 207 1.42 10.89 -12.70
C THR A 207 0.45 9.73 -12.96
N VAL A 208 -0.40 9.40 -11.97
CA VAL A 208 -1.45 8.37 -12.13
C VAL A 208 -2.54 8.85 -13.10
N GLU A 209 -2.90 10.13 -13.08
CA GLU A 209 -3.87 10.70 -14.02
C GLU A 209 -3.44 10.51 -15.48
N SER A 210 -2.14 10.58 -15.75
CA SER A 210 -1.59 10.36 -17.10
C SER A 210 -1.59 8.90 -17.58
N VAL A 211 -1.87 7.94 -16.68
CA VAL A 211 -1.96 6.51 -17.02
C VAL A 211 -3.26 6.24 -17.76
N THR A 212 -3.17 5.81 -19.01
CA THR A 212 -4.32 5.52 -19.88
C THR A 212 -4.88 4.11 -19.73
N THR A 213 -4.15 3.23 -19.04
CA THR A 213 -4.54 1.85 -18.84
C THR A 213 -5.38 1.67 -17.56
N LEU A 214 -6.31 0.70 -17.59
CA LEU A 214 -7.00 0.13 -16.44
C LEU A 214 -7.72 1.15 -15.53
N SER A 215 -8.29 2.21 -16.07
CA SER A 215 -9.08 3.22 -15.33
C SER A 215 -8.35 4.04 -14.26
N ALA A 216 -7.05 3.85 -14.04
CA ALA A 216 -6.29 4.57 -13.01
C ALA A 216 -6.38 6.10 -13.17
N GLY A 217 -6.21 6.60 -14.39
CA GLY A 217 -6.35 8.02 -14.68
C GLY A 217 -7.76 8.56 -14.43
N ASN A 218 -8.80 7.74 -14.66
CA ASN A 218 -10.18 8.13 -14.36
C ASN A 218 -10.41 8.21 -12.84
N ALA A 219 -9.87 7.28 -12.06
CA ALA A 219 -9.96 7.33 -10.60
C ALA A 219 -9.28 8.60 -10.04
N ALA A 220 -8.11 8.96 -10.56
CA ALA A 220 -7.41 10.19 -10.19
C ALA A 220 -8.24 11.45 -10.51
N LYS A 221 -8.84 11.52 -11.72
CA LYS A 221 -9.73 12.63 -12.11
C LYS A 221 -10.97 12.71 -11.23
N MET A 222 -11.58 11.57 -10.90
CA MET A 222 -12.75 11.49 -10.03
C MET A 222 -12.42 11.95 -8.61
N TYR A 223 -11.29 11.52 -8.08
CA TYR A 223 -10.80 11.93 -6.76
C TYR A 223 -10.55 13.45 -6.68
N ILE A 224 -9.90 14.03 -7.68
CA ILE A 224 -9.54 15.45 -7.71
C ILE A 224 -10.71 16.35 -8.20
N GLY A 225 -11.60 15.82 -9.04
CA GLY A 225 -12.68 16.55 -9.70
C GLY A 225 -12.33 17.05 -11.11
N GLY A 226 -11.20 16.61 -11.69
CA GLY A 226 -10.77 16.97 -13.05
C GLY A 226 -9.26 16.79 -13.25
N THR A 227 -8.72 17.37 -14.30
CA THR A 227 -7.32 17.20 -14.73
C THR A 227 -6.35 18.12 -13.97
N PRO A 228 -5.02 17.82 -14.01
CA PRO A 228 -3.99 18.69 -13.42
C PRO A 228 -3.99 20.11 -14.01
N LYS A 229 -4.37 20.26 -15.29
CA LYS A 229 -4.49 21.58 -15.94
C LYS A 229 -5.65 22.40 -15.35
N GLN A 230 -6.76 21.73 -15.01
CA GLN A 230 -7.94 22.39 -14.44
C GLN A 230 -7.76 22.72 -12.96
N PHE A 231 -7.10 21.83 -12.19
CA PHE A 231 -7.00 21.94 -10.75
C PHE A 231 -5.56 21.71 -10.22
N PRO A 232 -4.57 22.50 -10.67
CA PRO A 232 -3.15 22.27 -10.31
C PRO A 232 -2.90 22.31 -8.80
N ASP A 233 -3.61 23.18 -8.07
CA ASP A 233 -3.45 23.30 -6.62
C ASP A 233 -3.97 22.09 -5.83
N ARG A 234 -5.06 21.48 -6.31
CA ARG A 234 -5.58 20.24 -5.70
C ARG A 234 -4.59 19.09 -5.86
N TYR A 235 -4.01 18.93 -7.06
CA TYR A 235 -2.97 17.93 -7.32
C TYR A 235 -1.72 18.19 -6.47
N ARG A 236 -1.33 19.44 -6.29
CA ARG A 236 -0.20 19.82 -5.43
C ARG A 236 -0.49 19.49 -3.96
N ALA A 237 -1.69 19.77 -3.47
CA ALA A 237 -2.08 19.52 -2.09
C ALA A 237 -2.01 18.04 -1.69
N VAL A 238 -2.32 17.12 -2.62
CA VAL A 238 -2.31 15.67 -2.37
C VAL A 238 -1.00 14.99 -2.80
N ASN A 239 -0.04 15.71 -3.39
CA ASN A 239 1.26 15.17 -3.79
C ASN A 239 2.16 14.96 -2.56
N SER A 240 2.64 13.74 -2.36
CA SER A 240 3.44 13.38 -1.19
C SER A 240 4.77 14.16 -1.10
N SER A 241 5.32 14.60 -2.23
CA SER A 241 6.53 15.44 -2.22
C SER A 241 6.33 16.80 -1.56
N THR A 242 5.10 17.30 -1.46
CA THR A 242 4.76 18.55 -0.77
C THR A 242 4.96 18.46 0.75
N TRP A 243 4.88 17.24 1.28
CA TRP A 243 4.92 16.97 2.71
C TRP A 243 6.30 16.54 3.22
N ILE A 244 7.29 16.38 2.33
CA ILE A 244 8.63 15.94 2.73
C ILE A 244 9.23 16.89 3.76
N THR A 245 9.71 16.32 4.86
CA THR A 245 10.37 17.01 5.97
C THR A 245 11.46 16.10 6.54
N PRO A 246 12.60 16.63 7.02
CA PRO A 246 13.64 15.80 7.64
C PRO A 246 13.18 15.13 8.96
N GLN A 247 12.08 15.61 9.55
CA GLN A 247 11.47 15.02 10.75
C GLN A 247 10.52 13.87 10.43
N ALA A 248 10.31 13.54 9.14
CA ALA A 248 9.43 12.44 8.75
C ALA A 248 9.90 11.11 9.34
N PRO A 249 8.95 10.25 9.75
CA PRO A 249 9.30 8.95 10.34
C PRO A 249 9.97 8.03 9.32
N PRO A 250 10.73 7.02 9.78
CA PRO A 250 11.24 5.95 8.94
C PRO A 250 10.12 5.39 8.07
N THR A 251 10.40 5.21 6.79
CA THR A 251 9.41 4.80 5.79
C THR A 251 9.92 3.62 4.99
N MET A 252 9.16 2.53 4.93
CA MET A 252 9.40 1.46 3.96
C MET A 252 8.42 1.60 2.80
N VAL A 253 8.96 1.53 1.57
CA VAL A 253 8.17 1.50 0.34
C VAL A 253 8.43 0.17 -0.36
N ILE A 254 7.38 -0.60 -0.62
CA ILE A 254 7.45 -1.85 -1.40
C ILE A 254 6.71 -1.64 -2.72
N GLN A 255 7.41 -1.81 -3.85
CA GLN A 255 6.91 -1.47 -5.18
C GLN A 255 7.22 -2.54 -6.20
N GLY A 256 6.25 -2.92 -7.02
CA GLY A 256 6.46 -3.71 -8.23
C GLY A 256 7.07 -2.87 -9.36
N ASN A 257 8.09 -3.37 -10.04
CA ASN A 257 8.74 -2.62 -11.14
C ASN A 257 7.91 -2.61 -12.44
N HIS A 258 6.91 -3.48 -12.55
CA HIS A 258 5.97 -3.55 -13.66
C HIS A 258 4.59 -2.99 -13.29
N ASP A 259 4.52 -2.14 -12.27
CA ASP A 259 3.28 -1.50 -11.84
C ASP A 259 2.69 -0.64 -12.97
N THR A 260 1.51 -1.05 -13.44
CA THR A 260 0.78 -0.43 -14.54
C THR A 260 -0.25 0.60 -14.09
N PHE A 261 -0.48 0.74 -12.76
CA PHE A 261 -1.37 1.74 -12.17
C PHE A 261 -0.60 2.93 -11.59
N VAL A 262 0.41 2.65 -10.77
CA VAL A 262 1.26 3.67 -10.16
C VAL A 262 2.65 3.57 -10.80
N PRO A 263 3.02 4.50 -11.69
CA PRO A 263 4.30 4.44 -12.38
C PRO A 263 5.48 4.36 -11.41
N PRO A 264 6.31 3.30 -11.46
CA PRO A 264 7.44 3.15 -10.52
C PRO A 264 8.44 4.31 -10.57
N SER A 265 8.47 5.05 -11.68
CA SER A 265 9.30 6.26 -11.82
C SER A 265 8.86 7.39 -10.89
N SER A 266 7.56 7.53 -10.62
CA SER A 266 7.05 8.54 -9.68
C SER A 266 7.44 8.20 -8.25
N VAL A 267 7.35 6.93 -7.87
CA VAL A 267 7.75 6.43 -6.55
C VAL A 267 9.26 6.60 -6.33
N ARG A 268 10.08 6.24 -7.33
CA ARG A 268 11.53 6.48 -7.26
C ARG A 268 11.89 7.95 -7.10
N LYS A 269 11.20 8.84 -7.81
CA LYS A 269 11.39 10.30 -7.65
C LYS A 269 11.09 10.76 -6.23
N PHE A 270 9.97 10.32 -5.68
CA PHE A 270 9.60 10.62 -4.29
C PHE A 270 10.64 10.12 -3.30
N VAL A 271 11.01 8.83 -3.38
CA VAL A 271 12.01 8.20 -2.50
C VAL A 271 13.35 8.97 -2.54
N ASN A 272 13.83 9.32 -3.73
CA ASN A 272 15.08 10.06 -3.88
C ASN A 272 15.00 11.45 -3.23
N ARG A 273 13.88 12.17 -3.41
CA ARG A 273 13.66 13.47 -2.76
C ARG A 273 13.58 13.36 -1.24
N ALA A 274 12.88 12.35 -0.73
CA ALA A 274 12.77 12.11 0.71
C ALA A 274 14.13 11.79 1.32
N ARG A 275 14.94 10.92 0.68
CA ARG A 275 16.32 10.62 1.11
C ARG A 275 17.22 11.85 1.08
N GLN A 276 17.14 12.67 0.03
CA GLN A 276 17.89 13.93 -0.09
C GLN A 276 17.52 14.94 1.01
N ALA A 277 16.27 14.90 1.49
CA ALA A 277 15.82 15.69 2.61
C ALA A 277 16.17 15.09 4.00
N GLY A 278 16.92 13.99 4.05
CA GLY A 278 17.34 13.34 5.29
C GLY A 278 16.35 12.30 5.85
N VAL A 279 15.27 11.97 5.15
CA VAL A 279 14.35 10.94 5.60
C VAL A 279 14.94 9.55 5.39
N ARG A 280 14.87 8.69 6.40
CA ARG A 280 15.20 7.27 6.26
C ARG A 280 14.10 6.57 5.45
N VAL A 281 14.41 6.16 4.23
CA VAL A 281 13.48 5.43 3.36
C VAL A 281 14.11 4.13 2.89
N ASP A 282 13.51 3.01 3.26
CA ASP A 282 13.82 1.69 2.73
C ASP A 282 12.91 1.46 1.51
N HIS A 283 13.51 1.26 0.33
CA HIS A 283 12.76 1.07 -0.92
C HIS A 283 13.04 -0.31 -1.50
N VAL A 284 12.09 -1.20 -1.39
CA VAL A 284 12.15 -2.55 -1.95
C VAL A 284 11.45 -2.56 -3.30
N GLN A 285 12.21 -2.80 -4.35
CA GLN A 285 11.72 -2.89 -5.72
C GLN A 285 11.70 -4.35 -6.17
N LEU A 286 10.51 -4.84 -6.53
CA LEU A 286 10.29 -6.23 -6.90
C LEU A 286 10.18 -6.33 -8.43
N PRO A 287 11.20 -6.87 -9.13
CA PRO A 287 11.12 -7.08 -10.55
C PRO A 287 9.97 -8.05 -10.86
N MET A 288 9.32 -7.86 -12.02
CA MET A 288 8.23 -8.71 -12.51
C MET A 288 6.88 -8.64 -11.75
N LEU A 289 6.77 -7.89 -10.64
CA LEU A 289 5.51 -7.70 -9.96
C LEU A 289 4.78 -6.44 -10.44
N ASN A 290 3.46 -6.55 -10.52
CA ASN A 290 2.56 -5.47 -10.92
C ASN A 290 1.93 -4.82 -9.68
N HIS A 291 0.97 -3.92 -9.88
CA HIS A 291 0.18 -3.29 -8.82
C HIS A 291 -0.61 -4.34 -8.01
N ALA A 292 -0.79 -4.11 -6.71
CA ALA A 292 -1.55 -4.97 -5.81
C ALA A 292 -1.10 -6.46 -5.86
N PHE A 293 0.18 -6.72 -6.00
CA PHE A 293 0.77 -8.05 -6.16
C PHE A 293 0.54 -8.97 -4.95
N ASP A 294 0.20 -8.42 -3.82
CA ASP A 294 -0.03 -9.11 -2.53
C ASP A 294 -1.51 -9.44 -2.28
N SER A 295 -2.43 -8.84 -3.05
CA SER A 295 -3.88 -8.95 -2.83
C SER A 295 -4.53 -10.19 -3.47
N GLN A 296 -3.78 -11.00 -4.22
CA GLN A 296 -4.35 -12.08 -5.03
C GLN A 296 -4.80 -13.29 -4.19
N ALA A 297 -3.98 -13.69 -3.23
CA ALA A 297 -4.26 -14.81 -2.35
C ALA A 297 -3.38 -14.78 -1.10
N ARG A 298 -3.93 -15.25 0.02
CA ARG A 298 -3.18 -15.52 1.25
C ARG A 298 -2.10 -16.58 0.97
N ASN A 299 -0.93 -16.42 1.53
CA ASN A 299 0.27 -17.22 1.29
C ASN A 299 0.92 -17.08 -0.10
N SER A 300 0.36 -16.28 -1.02
CA SER A 300 1.06 -15.98 -2.26
C SER A 300 2.44 -15.37 -1.98
N LEU A 301 3.35 -15.43 -2.96
CA LEU A 301 4.68 -14.81 -2.81
C LEU A 301 4.57 -13.33 -2.44
N GLY A 302 3.66 -12.59 -3.10
CA GLY A 302 3.42 -11.18 -2.80
C GLY A 302 2.94 -10.93 -1.38
N PHE A 303 1.99 -11.72 -0.91
CA PHE A 303 1.50 -11.69 0.47
C PHE A 303 2.64 -11.91 1.47
N GLN A 304 3.48 -12.93 1.24
CA GLN A 304 4.62 -13.22 2.12
C GLN A 304 5.69 -12.12 2.12
N VAL A 305 5.93 -11.47 0.96
CA VAL A 305 6.82 -10.31 0.88
C VAL A 305 6.33 -9.20 1.80
N VAL A 306 5.06 -8.81 1.66
CA VAL A 306 4.47 -7.70 2.43
C VAL A 306 4.46 -8.01 3.91
N THR A 307 3.98 -9.18 4.30
CA THR A 307 3.86 -9.56 5.71
C THR A 307 5.22 -9.72 6.38
N SER A 308 6.18 -10.38 5.71
CA SER A 308 7.51 -10.62 6.26
C SER A 308 8.34 -9.34 6.39
N LEU A 309 8.42 -8.53 5.33
CA LEU A 309 9.15 -7.25 5.36
C LEU A 309 8.46 -6.23 6.25
N GLY A 310 7.13 -6.17 6.19
CA GLY A 310 6.32 -5.26 7.01
C GLY A 310 6.50 -5.56 8.49
N GLN A 311 6.34 -6.82 8.91
CA GLN A 311 6.53 -7.23 10.30
C GLN A 311 7.91 -6.81 10.81
N ARG A 312 8.96 -7.17 10.08
CA ARG A 312 10.32 -6.82 10.47
C ARG A 312 10.51 -5.31 10.59
N PHE A 313 10.17 -4.56 9.53
CA PHE A 313 10.34 -3.11 9.51
C PHE A 313 9.61 -2.40 10.63
N LEU A 314 8.35 -2.78 10.87
CA LEU A 314 7.51 -2.21 11.92
C LEU A 314 8.01 -2.56 13.33
N THR A 315 8.62 -3.74 13.51
CA THR A 315 9.21 -4.18 14.79
C THR A 315 10.53 -3.46 15.08
N ASP A 316 11.34 -3.16 14.04
CA ASP A 316 12.64 -2.51 14.17
C ASP A 316 12.53 -0.99 14.45
N HIS A 317 11.34 -0.41 14.32
CA HIS A 317 11.04 1.01 14.48
C HIS A 317 9.88 1.27 15.41
#